data_3844606585b62c9b97dc1b82a2051030
#
_entry.id   3844606585b62c9b97dc1b82a2051030
#
_cell.length_a   1.000
_cell.length_b   1.000
_cell.length_c   1.000
_cell.angle_alpha   90.00
_cell.angle_beta   90.00
_cell.angle_gamma   90.00
#
_symmetry.space_group_name_H-M   'P 1'
#
loop_
_entity.id
_entity.type
_entity.pdbx_description
1 polymer ?
#
loop_
_entity_poly.entity_id
_entity_poly.type
_entity_poly.pdbx_seq_one_letter_code
_entity_poly.pdbx_strand_id
1 'polypeptide(L)'
;MKTLATLVLAGTAALVSFGAAAGPRCTDAPRAKWMPEQQMKARILKDGYTIDKFKVSGQCYEIYGQDRKGNQVEIYFDPTDGRIVKRRSND
;
A
#
# COMPACT_ATOMS: atom_id res chain seq x y z
N MET A 1 -51.67 4.27 15.52
CA MET A 1 -51.13 4.14 15.38
C MET A 1 -50.22 3.91 15.05
N LYS A 2 -49.97 3.89 14.93
CA LYS A 2 -49.23 3.72 14.59
C LYS A 2 -48.14 3.45 14.29
N THR A 3 -47.79 3.37 14.15
CA THR A 3 -46.90 3.17 13.95
C THR A 3 -45.89 2.92 13.54
N LEU A 4 -45.54 2.93 13.39
CA LEU A 4 -44.66 2.74 13.05
C LEU A 4 -43.65 2.53 12.70
N ALA A 5 -43.28 2.50 12.52
CA ALA A 5 -42.38 2.31 12.20
C ALA A 5 -41.43 2.09 11.86
N THR A 6 -41.17 2.02 11.74
CA THR A 6 -40.30 1.76 11.44
C THR A 6 -39.25 1.55 11.17
N LEU A 7 -38.97 1.51 11.06
CA LEU A 7 -38.12 1.29 10.83
C LEU A 7 -37.14 1.09 10.44
N VAL A 8 -36.75 1.04 10.23
CA VAL A 8 -35.90 0.85 9.87
C VAL A 8 -34.92 0.72 9.58
N LEU A 9 -34.58 0.74 9.56
CA LEU A 9 -33.70 0.64 9.30
C LEU A 9 -32.77 0.39 8.99
N ALA A 10 -32.51 0.29 8.86
CA ALA A 10 -31.69 0.05 8.56
C ALA A 10 -30.76 -0.14 8.18
N GLY A 11 -30.49 -0.29 8.02
CA GLY A 11 -29.62 -0.46 7.65
C GLY A 11 -28.77 -0.52 7.25
N THR A 12 -28.55 -0.49 7.17
CA THR A 12 -27.76 -0.55 6.77
C THR A 12 -26.72 -0.60 6.58
N ALA A 13 -26.48 -0.64 6.67
CA ALA A 13 -25.49 -0.60 6.48
C ALA A 13 -24.55 -0.99 6.10
N ALA A 14 -24.41 -1.20 5.84
CA ALA A 14 -23.53 -1.53 5.47
C ALA A 14 -22.63 -1.54 5.06
N LEU A 15 -22.52 -1.49 4.92
CA LEU A 15 -21.73 -1.51 4.52
C LEU A 15 -20.74 -1.51 4.20
N VAL A 16 -20.58 -1.48 4.22
CA VAL A 16 -19.67 -1.33 3.81
C VAL A 16 -18.67 -1.51 3.73
N SER A 17 -18.50 -1.56 3.78
CA SER A 17 -17.59 -1.62 3.73
C SER A 17 -16.61 -1.90 3.21
N PHE A 18 -16.43 -2.08 2.92
CA PHE A 18 -15.50 -2.41 2.44
C PHE A 18 -14.60 -2.03 1.96
N GLY A 19 -14.79 -1.94 1.87
CA GLY A 19 -14.01 -1.50 1.18
C GLY A 19 -12.87 -1.58 1.17
N ALA A 20 -12.98 -1.60 1.52
CA ALA A 20 -12.03 -1.70 1.57
C ALA A 20 -10.97 -2.17 1.09
N ALA A 21 -10.85 -2.64 0.67
CA ALA A 21 -9.86 -3.15 0.10
C ALA A 21 -9.04 -2.37 -0.59
N ALA A 22 -8.69 -1.50 -0.15
CA ALA A 22 -8.02 -0.64 -0.94
C ALA A 22 -6.61 -0.86 -1.02
N GLY A 23 -6.05 -0.50 -2.09
CA GLY A 23 -4.64 -0.51 -2.28
C GLY A 23 -4.11 -1.77 -2.89
N PRO A 24 -2.87 -1.72 -3.34
CA PRO A 24 -2.24 -2.85 -4.00
C PRO A 24 -1.93 -3.97 -3.01
N ARG A 25 -1.75 -5.16 -3.57
CA ARG A 25 -1.47 -6.32 -2.75
C ARG A 25 -0.15 -6.92 -3.19
N CYS A 26 0.87 -6.73 -2.38
CA CYS A 26 2.18 -7.29 -2.65
C CYS A 26 2.43 -8.56 -1.84
N THR A 27 1.69 -8.77 -0.78
CA THR A 27 1.84 -9.94 0.08
C THR A 27 0.53 -10.16 0.82
N ASP A 28 0.31 -11.39 1.26
CA ASP A 28 -0.79 -11.72 2.16
C ASP A 28 -0.33 -11.78 3.61
N ALA A 29 0.95 -11.58 3.87
CA ALA A 29 1.50 -11.69 5.20
C ALA A 29 1.03 -10.54 6.10
N PRO A 30 0.79 -10.82 7.38
CA PRO A 30 0.43 -9.77 8.32
C PRO A 30 1.59 -8.81 8.54
N ARG A 31 1.27 -7.61 8.96
CA ARG A 31 2.27 -6.55 9.18
C ARG A 31 3.41 -6.99 10.09
N ALA A 32 3.14 -7.88 11.04
CA ALA A 32 4.18 -8.37 11.94
C ALA A 32 5.29 -9.14 11.23
N LYS A 33 5.03 -9.59 10.00
CA LYS A 33 6.00 -10.33 9.21
C LYS A 33 6.77 -9.45 8.25
N TRP A 34 6.44 -8.17 8.19
CA TRP A 34 7.08 -7.26 7.25
C TRP A 34 8.46 -6.86 7.74
N MET A 35 9.35 -6.63 6.80
CA MET A 35 10.64 -6.05 7.06
C MET A 35 10.46 -4.66 7.68
N PRO A 36 11.24 -4.29 8.71
CA PRO A 36 11.15 -2.93 9.25
C PRO A 36 11.41 -1.89 8.18
N GLU A 37 10.73 -0.75 8.28
CA GLU A 37 10.86 0.30 7.27
C GLU A 37 12.30 0.75 7.07
N GLN A 38 13.06 0.88 8.16
CA GLN A 38 14.44 1.33 8.05
C GLN A 38 15.29 0.35 7.24
N GLN A 39 15.04 -0.93 7.43
CA GLN A 39 15.76 -1.95 6.68
C GLN A 39 15.38 -1.91 5.21
N MET A 40 14.10 -1.71 4.93
CA MET A 40 13.63 -1.61 3.55
C MET A 40 14.22 -0.40 2.85
N LYS A 41 14.24 0.75 3.54
CA LYS A 41 14.83 1.97 2.97
C LYS A 41 16.30 1.78 2.66
N ALA A 42 17.04 1.18 3.58
CA ALA A 42 18.46 0.94 3.37
C ALA A 42 18.70 0.07 2.14
N ARG A 43 17.88 -0.94 1.97
CA ARG A 43 17.97 -1.83 0.81
C ARG A 43 17.70 -1.10 -0.49
N ILE A 44 16.65 -0.26 -0.50
CA ILE A 44 16.29 0.51 -1.69
C ILE A 44 17.41 1.45 -2.09
N LEU A 45 17.99 2.15 -1.12
CA LEU A 45 19.10 3.05 -1.38
C LEU A 45 20.32 2.30 -1.90
N LYS A 46 20.60 1.14 -1.33
CA LYS A 46 21.72 0.33 -1.75
C LYS A 46 21.55 -0.13 -3.20
N ASP A 47 20.33 -0.37 -3.62
CA ASP A 47 20.04 -0.79 -4.97
C ASP A 47 20.11 0.36 -5.98
N GLY A 48 20.40 1.57 -5.53
CA GLY A 48 20.67 2.69 -6.41
C GLY A 48 19.52 3.65 -6.62
N TYR A 49 18.42 3.48 -5.92
CA TYR A 49 17.29 4.39 -6.00
C TYR A 49 17.47 5.52 -5.00
N THR A 50 16.86 6.67 -5.28
CA THR A 50 16.64 7.68 -4.27
C THR A 50 15.20 7.56 -3.78
N ILE A 51 14.93 8.07 -2.59
CA ILE A 51 13.59 8.02 -2.02
C ILE A 51 13.16 9.45 -1.71
N ASP A 52 12.18 9.93 -2.46
CA ASP A 52 11.56 11.22 -2.16
C ASP A 52 10.43 11.04 -1.16
N LYS A 53 9.74 9.91 -1.25
CA LYS A 53 8.62 9.60 -0.37
C LYS A 53 8.55 8.10 -0.18
N PHE A 54 8.37 7.67 1.06
CA PHE A 54 8.21 6.27 1.42
C PHE A 54 6.89 6.13 2.16
N LYS A 55 6.09 5.14 1.81
CA LYS A 55 4.81 4.96 2.47
C LYS A 55 4.38 3.50 2.43
N VAL A 56 3.42 3.18 3.28
CA VAL A 56 2.70 1.92 3.22
C VAL A 56 1.48 2.16 2.34
N SER A 57 1.29 1.32 1.35
CA SER A 57 0.17 1.44 0.44
C SER A 57 -0.46 0.06 0.30
N GLY A 58 -1.65 -0.11 0.87
CA GLY A 58 -2.28 -1.43 0.92
C GLY A 58 -1.38 -2.43 1.61
N GLN A 59 -1.03 -3.50 0.92
CA GLN A 59 -0.15 -4.56 1.42
C GLN A 59 1.25 -4.44 0.81
N CYS A 60 1.70 -3.23 0.58
CA CYS A 60 2.98 -2.98 -0.06
C CYS A 60 3.73 -1.86 0.66
N TYR A 61 5.05 -1.86 0.53
CA TYR A 61 5.81 -0.64 0.70
C TYR A 61 5.88 0.04 -0.67
N GLU A 62 5.78 1.35 -0.69
CA GLU A 62 5.79 2.11 -1.93
C GLU A 62 6.75 3.27 -1.81
N ILE A 63 7.49 3.54 -2.89
CA ILE A 63 8.30 4.76 -2.95
C ILE A 63 7.94 5.58 -4.17
N TYR A 64 8.17 6.88 -4.03
CA TYR A 64 8.35 7.78 -5.16
C TYR A 64 9.80 8.24 -5.06
N GLY A 65 10.52 8.21 -6.16
CA GLY A 65 11.91 8.60 -6.17
C GLY A 65 12.49 8.56 -7.56
N GLN A 66 13.79 8.26 -7.66
CA GLN A 66 14.47 8.19 -8.93
C GLN A 66 15.31 6.93 -9.01
N ASP A 67 15.48 6.41 -10.22
CA ASP A 67 16.40 5.31 -10.45
C ASP A 67 17.83 5.85 -10.65
N ARG A 68 18.77 4.97 -10.96
CA ARG A 68 20.18 5.35 -11.13
C ARG A 68 20.39 6.32 -12.27
N LYS A 69 19.48 6.34 -13.23
CA LYS A 69 19.59 7.22 -14.40
C LYS A 69 18.89 8.56 -14.17
N GLY A 70 18.31 8.74 -12.99
CA GLY A 70 17.59 9.97 -12.68
C GLY A 70 16.15 9.98 -13.15
N ASN A 71 15.62 8.87 -13.62
CA ASN A 71 14.23 8.80 -14.05
C ASN A 71 13.32 8.72 -12.83
N GLN A 72 12.22 9.47 -12.87
CA GLN A 72 11.21 9.38 -11.82
C GLN A 72 10.58 8.01 -11.82
N VAL A 73 10.46 7.42 -10.65
CA VAL A 73 9.85 6.10 -10.51
C VAL A 73 8.85 6.10 -9.38
N GLU A 74 7.86 5.23 -9.53
CA GLU A 74 6.94 4.84 -8.47
C GLU A 74 7.04 3.33 -8.38
N ILE A 75 7.42 2.81 -7.23
CA ILE A 75 7.70 1.38 -7.10
C ILE A 75 6.98 0.82 -5.89
N TYR A 76 6.38 -0.35 -6.07
CA TYR A 76 5.73 -1.12 -5.00
C TYR A 76 6.58 -2.34 -4.73
N PHE A 77 6.84 -2.59 -3.46
CA PHE A 77 7.69 -3.69 -3.02
C PHE A 77 6.91 -4.65 -2.15
N ASP A 78 7.24 -5.93 -2.26
CA ASP A 78 6.78 -6.92 -1.29
C ASP A 78 7.48 -6.60 0.03
N PRO A 79 6.75 -6.28 1.08
CA PRO A 79 7.36 -5.85 2.33
C PRO A 79 8.00 -6.97 3.14
N THR A 80 7.83 -8.22 2.72
CA THR A 80 8.43 -9.34 3.43
C THR A 80 9.84 -9.66 2.93
N ASP A 81 10.09 -9.48 1.64
CA ASP A 81 11.40 -9.81 1.07
C ASP A 81 12.01 -8.69 0.25
N GLY A 82 11.29 -7.61 0.03
CA GLY A 82 11.85 -6.44 -0.64
C GLY A 82 11.88 -6.52 -2.15
N ARG A 83 11.29 -7.54 -2.77
CA ARG A 83 11.32 -7.59 -4.22
C ARG A 83 10.35 -6.59 -4.82
N ILE A 84 10.63 -6.14 -6.02
CA ILE A 84 9.76 -5.22 -6.74
C ILE A 84 8.58 -6.00 -7.30
N VAL A 85 7.37 -5.53 -6.99
CA VAL A 85 6.15 -6.13 -7.51
C VAL A 85 5.63 -5.32 -8.69
N LYS A 86 5.77 -4.00 -8.62
CA LYS A 86 5.30 -3.14 -9.69
C LYS A 86 6.18 -1.90 -9.76
N ARG A 87 6.51 -1.51 -10.96
CA ARG A 87 7.34 -0.33 -11.18
C ARG A 87 6.76 0.49 -12.32
N ARG A 88 6.62 1.78 -12.08
CA ARG A 88 6.29 2.74 -13.13
C ARG A 88 7.43 3.73 -13.24
N SER A 89 7.72 4.11 -14.45
CA SER A 89 8.80 5.05 -14.72
C SER A 89 8.37 5.97 -15.85
N ASN A 90 8.93 7.16 -15.87
CA ASN A 90 8.64 8.09 -16.95
C ASN A 90 9.75 8.12 -18.01
N ASP A 91 10.55 7.08 -18.07
CA ASP A 91 11.59 6.97 -19.11
C ASP A 91 11.06 6.38 -20.42
#